data_2c40fcbe0685b086dc8deb0a21bb2815
#
_entry.id   2c40fcbe0685b086dc8deb0a21bb2815
#
_cell.length_a   1.000
_cell.length_b   1.000
_cell.length_c   1.000
_cell.angle_alpha   90.00
_cell.angle_beta   90.00
_cell.angle_gamma   90.00
#
_symmetry.space_group_name_H-M   'P 1'
#
loop_
_entity.id
_entity.type
_entity.pdbx_description
1 polymer ?
#
loop_
_entity_poly.entity_id
_entity_poly.type
_entity_poly.pdbx_seq_one_letter_code
_entity_poly.pdbx_strand_id
1 'polypeptide(L)'
;MKIIDEIILYENPDPLLVSKQGIFPGIVKLQDNSLLALFTIGQAFDSADQRTFVSKSFDDGRSWSKPKPLHNHIYKNKEESESLKPLLLQNNKLLAIGYAFIRPDNLTPIVNPNTFEILPLHNKISISNDNGESWSMPKNFNVNETPLEISGPCIQLKSGRILGAAPPFHLKESDHSGWIIYSDDEGENWSKLSEFYKSKEGHVSTWECRLCETNNKIIVIFWAYDNKNKKNLNNHIVISEDEGKTFNTVIDSKIRGQASNIMFYNCLLYTSPSPRDRS
;
A
#
# COMPACT_ATOMS: atom_id res chain seq x y z
N MET A 1 -3.66 -3.24 24.29
CA MET A 1 -4.53 -3.95 23.33
C MET A 1 -4.40 -5.45 23.59
N LYS A 2 -5.48 -6.22 23.57
CA LYS A 2 -5.47 -7.68 23.76
C LYS A 2 -5.92 -8.31 22.45
N ILE A 3 -5.14 -9.25 21.93
CA ILE A 3 -5.58 -10.10 20.81
C ILE A 3 -6.68 -10.99 21.34
N ILE A 4 -7.85 -10.98 20.71
CA ILE A 4 -9.03 -11.77 21.10
C ILE A 4 -9.06 -13.06 20.30
N ASP A 5 -8.70 -12.98 19.01
CA ASP A 5 -8.73 -14.11 18.08
C ASP A 5 -7.71 -13.90 16.96
N GLU A 6 -7.27 -15.00 16.33
CA GLU A 6 -6.41 -15.01 15.15
C GLU A 6 -7.06 -15.92 14.09
N ILE A 7 -7.36 -15.36 12.92
CA ILE A 7 -8.10 -16.04 11.86
C ILE A 7 -7.30 -16.00 10.57
N ILE A 8 -7.19 -17.13 9.90
CA ILE A 8 -6.53 -17.25 8.60
C ILE A 8 -7.51 -16.81 7.51
N LEU A 9 -7.18 -15.71 6.82
CA LEU A 9 -7.97 -15.21 5.69
C LEU A 9 -7.72 -16.04 4.42
N TYR A 10 -6.50 -16.48 4.19
CA TYR A 10 -6.09 -17.27 3.03
C TYR A 10 -5.04 -18.32 3.41
N GLU A 11 -5.28 -19.54 2.99
CA GLU A 11 -4.35 -20.65 3.05
C GLU A 11 -4.19 -21.22 1.64
N ASN A 12 -2.96 -21.63 1.28
CA ASN A 12 -2.71 -22.30 0.01
C ASN A 12 -3.47 -23.65 -0.03
N PRO A 13 -4.41 -23.85 -0.98
CA PRO A 13 -5.21 -25.07 -1.02
C PRO A 13 -4.38 -26.32 -1.41
N ASP A 14 -3.24 -26.14 -2.10
CA ASP A 14 -2.41 -27.23 -2.62
C ASP A 14 -0.93 -27.04 -2.27
N PRO A 15 -0.57 -26.94 -0.97
CA PRO A 15 0.77 -26.53 -0.55
C PRO A 15 1.89 -27.53 -0.95
N LEU A 16 1.54 -28.78 -1.21
CA LEU A 16 2.50 -29.81 -1.66
C LEU A 16 2.72 -29.81 -3.17
N LEU A 17 1.84 -29.17 -3.93
CA LEU A 17 1.89 -29.15 -5.40
C LEU A 17 2.34 -27.80 -5.95
N VAL A 18 1.89 -26.71 -5.34
CA VAL A 18 2.16 -25.35 -5.82
C VAL A 18 2.51 -24.43 -4.66
N SER A 19 3.46 -23.52 -4.87
CA SER A 19 3.71 -22.44 -3.94
C SER A 19 2.72 -21.30 -4.23
N LYS A 20 1.94 -20.91 -3.21
CA LYS A 20 1.02 -19.75 -3.27
C LYS A 20 0.98 -19.09 -1.91
N GLN A 21 1.31 -17.81 -1.88
CA GLN A 21 1.38 -17.00 -0.65
C GLN A 21 0.45 -15.80 -0.79
N GLY A 22 -0.30 -15.52 0.28
CA GLY A 22 -1.06 -14.28 0.43
C GLY A 22 -0.19 -13.21 1.11
N ILE A 23 -0.02 -12.06 0.47
CA ILE A 23 0.83 -10.96 0.94
C ILE A 23 0.16 -9.61 0.72
N PHE A 24 0.69 -8.56 1.35
CA PHE A 24 0.26 -7.17 1.18
C PHE A 24 -1.24 -6.91 1.42
N PRO A 25 -1.83 -7.32 2.56
CA PRO A 25 -3.25 -7.14 2.81
C PRO A 25 -3.61 -5.68 3.06
N GLY A 26 -4.83 -5.33 2.66
CA GLY A 26 -5.55 -4.13 3.07
C GLY A 26 -7.01 -4.50 3.30
N ILE A 27 -7.64 -3.92 4.33
CA ILE A 27 -9.03 -4.21 4.71
C ILE A 27 -9.80 -2.92 4.87
N VAL A 28 -11.05 -2.91 4.40
CA VAL A 28 -12.01 -1.85 4.63
C VAL A 28 -13.31 -2.44 5.18
N LYS A 29 -14.01 -1.69 6.04
CA LYS A 29 -15.34 -2.02 6.52
C LYS A 29 -16.36 -1.30 5.65
N LEU A 30 -17.29 -2.07 5.06
CA LEU A 30 -18.35 -1.56 4.20
C LEU A 30 -19.52 -1.02 5.03
N GLN A 31 -20.45 -0.31 4.40
CA GLN A 31 -21.62 0.25 5.10
C GLN A 31 -22.61 -0.79 5.63
N ASP A 32 -22.69 -1.94 5.00
CA ASP A 32 -23.48 -3.09 5.47
C ASP A 32 -22.82 -3.84 6.64
N ASN A 33 -21.73 -3.28 7.18
CA ASN A 33 -20.85 -3.85 8.21
C ASN A 33 -20.03 -5.06 7.77
N SER A 34 -20.12 -5.53 6.54
CA SER A 34 -19.20 -6.54 6.03
C SER A 34 -17.77 -5.98 5.91
N LEU A 35 -16.78 -6.87 5.88
CA LEU A 35 -15.39 -6.52 5.64
C LEU A 35 -15.00 -6.95 4.23
N LEU A 36 -14.24 -6.10 3.55
CA LEU A 36 -13.64 -6.40 2.27
C LEU A 36 -12.12 -6.33 2.40
N ALA A 37 -11.44 -7.41 2.03
CA ALA A 37 -9.99 -7.48 1.99
C ALA A 37 -9.52 -7.54 0.54
N LEU A 38 -8.52 -6.73 0.20
CA LEU A 38 -7.68 -6.90 -0.97
C LEU A 38 -6.30 -7.37 -0.52
N PHE A 39 -5.75 -8.35 -1.19
CA PHE A 39 -4.40 -8.86 -0.94
C PHE A 39 -3.85 -9.51 -2.19
N THR A 40 -2.54 -9.66 -2.24
CA THR A 40 -1.84 -10.21 -3.39
C THR A 40 -1.60 -11.69 -3.18
N ILE A 41 -1.88 -12.52 -4.20
CA ILE A 41 -1.47 -13.92 -4.22
C ILE A 41 -0.46 -14.13 -5.35
N GLY A 42 0.65 -14.81 -5.03
CA GLY A 42 1.70 -15.20 -5.97
C GLY A 42 2.52 -16.35 -5.43
N GLN A 43 3.45 -16.89 -6.23
CA GLN A 43 4.31 -18.01 -5.84
C GLN A 43 5.27 -17.66 -4.70
N ALA A 44 5.73 -16.41 -4.69
CA ALA A 44 6.65 -15.88 -3.70
C ALA A 44 6.49 -14.37 -3.57
N PHE A 45 7.18 -13.77 -2.62
CA PHE A 45 7.34 -12.34 -2.52
C PHE A 45 7.96 -11.81 -3.83
N ASP A 46 7.34 -10.78 -4.41
CA ASP A 46 7.75 -10.15 -5.68
C ASP A 46 7.79 -11.08 -6.90
N SER A 47 7.09 -12.21 -6.88
CA SER A 47 7.00 -13.09 -8.05
C SER A 47 6.20 -12.47 -9.20
N ALA A 48 6.50 -12.87 -10.43
CA ALA A 48 5.87 -12.33 -11.63
C ALA A 48 4.38 -12.68 -11.76
N ASP A 49 3.93 -13.74 -11.07
CA ASP A 49 2.53 -14.18 -11.06
C ASP A 49 1.67 -13.52 -9.98
N GLN A 50 2.18 -12.50 -9.28
CA GLN A 50 1.42 -11.78 -8.27
C GLN A 50 0.23 -11.04 -8.88
N ARG A 51 -0.95 -11.24 -8.28
CA ARG A 51 -2.20 -10.59 -8.66
C ARG A 51 -2.99 -10.21 -7.41
N THR A 52 -3.80 -9.18 -7.52
CA THR A 52 -4.70 -8.75 -6.46
C THR A 52 -5.95 -9.61 -6.42
N PHE A 53 -6.28 -10.07 -5.23
CA PHE A 53 -7.48 -10.85 -4.94
C PHE A 53 -8.38 -10.10 -3.98
N VAL A 54 -9.68 -10.38 -4.06
CA VAL A 54 -10.70 -9.88 -3.15
C VAL A 54 -11.32 -11.02 -2.37
N SER A 55 -11.54 -10.79 -1.08
CA SER A 55 -12.31 -11.68 -0.20
C SER A 55 -13.19 -10.84 0.72
N LYS A 56 -14.35 -11.39 1.12
CA LYS A 56 -15.30 -10.72 2.01
C LYS A 56 -15.60 -11.55 3.24
N SER A 57 -15.88 -10.85 4.33
CA SER A 57 -16.41 -11.44 5.57
C SER A 57 -17.71 -10.75 5.94
N PHE A 58 -18.70 -11.54 6.36
CA PHE A 58 -20.03 -11.10 6.80
C PHE A 58 -20.26 -11.35 8.30
N ASP A 59 -19.22 -11.73 9.03
CA ASP A 59 -19.27 -12.15 10.43
C ASP A 59 -18.13 -11.54 11.27
N ASP A 60 -17.82 -10.27 11.01
CA ASP A 60 -16.75 -9.52 11.66
C ASP A 60 -15.35 -10.16 11.53
N GLY A 61 -15.08 -10.80 10.40
CA GLY A 61 -13.78 -11.38 10.08
C GLY A 61 -13.58 -12.81 10.59
N ARG A 62 -14.61 -13.46 11.17
CA ARG A 62 -14.49 -14.84 11.66
C ARG A 62 -14.40 -15.86 10.55
N SER A 63 -15.06 -15.60 9.44
CA SER A 63 -14.92 -16.37 8.21
C SER A 63 -14.81 -15.46 6.99
N TRP A 64 -14.19 -16.00 5.93
CA TRP A 64 -13.92 -15.25 4.71
C TRP A 64 -14.34 -16.04 3.48
N SER A 65 -14.90 -15.36 2.50
CA SER A 65 -15.23 -15.98 1.21
C SER A 65 -13.95 -16.48 0.52
N LYS A 66 -14.09 -17.48 -0.34
CA LYS A 66 -12.96 -17.93 -1.19
C LYS A 66 -12.45 -16.74 -1.99
N PRO A 67 -11.13 -16.46 -1.98
CA PRO A 67 -10.55 -15.36 -2.73
C PRO A 67 -10.87 -15.46 -4.22
N LYS A 68 -11.28 -14.34 -4.80
CA LYS A 68 -11.47 -14.19 -6.24
C LYS A 68 -10.45 -13.19 -6.78
N PRO A 69 -9.91 -13.38 -7.98
CA PRO A 69 -9.08 -12.37 -8.60
C PRO A 69 -9.87 -11.06 -8.78
N LEU A 70 -9.22 -9.94 -8.53
CA LEU A 70 -9.85 -8.64 -8.74
C LEU A 70 -10.25 -8.46 -10.22
N HIS A 71 -9.38 -8.96 -11.14
CA HIS A 71 -9.59 -8.87 -12.59
C HIS A 71 -9.30 -10.21 -13.27
N ASN A 72 -10.30 -10.79 -13.91
CA ASN A 72 -10.13 -12.06 -14.62
C ASN A 72 -9.18 -11.98 -15.82
N HIS A 73 -9.06 -10.82 -16.49
CA HIS A 73 -8.21 -10.65 -17.66
C HIS A 73 -6.72 -10.64 -17.32
N ILE A 74 -6.33 -10.21 -16.13
CA ILE A 74 -4.93 -10.18 -15.65
C ILE A 74 -4.32 -11.58 -15.62
N TYR A 75 -5.14 -12.63 -15.37
CA TYR A 75 -4.67 -14.01 -15.42
C TYR A 75 -4.19 -14.44 -16.81
N LYS A 76 -4.69 -13.81 -17.86
CA LYS A 76 -4.27 -14.06 -19.24
C LYS A 76 -3.04 -13.23 -19.62
N ASN A 77 -2.84 -12.11 -18.94
CA ASN A 77 -1.70 -11.22 -19.16
C ASN A 77 -0.59 -11.54 -18.15
N LYS A 78 0.47 -12.19 -18.60
CA LYS A 78 1.65 -12.51 -17.78
C LYS A 78 2.65 -11.35 -17.67
N GLU A 79 2.37 -10.22 -18.27
CA GLU A 79 3.31 -9.11 -18.40
C GLU A 79 3.36 -8.18 -17.19
N GLU A 80 2.43 -8.30 -16.23
CA GLU A 80 2.39 -7.41 -15.06
C GLU A 80 2.22 -8.20 -13.76
N SER A 81 2.92 -7.76 -12.72
CA SER A 81 2.65 -8.20 -11.35
C SER A 81 2.13 -7.02 -10.53
N GLU A 82 0.98 -7.16 -9.89
CA GLU A 82 0.30 -6.03 -9.26
C GLU A 82 0.05 -6.22 -7.77
N SER A 83 -0.07 -5.07 -7.07
CA SER A 83 -0.51 -5.00 -5.69
C SER A 83 -1.36 -3.75 -5.47
N LEU A 84 -2.66 -3.94 -5.29
CA LEU A 84 -3.62 -2.86 -5.05
C LEU A 84 -4.17 -2.92 -3.64
N LYS A 85 -4.47 -1.75 -3.05
CA LYS A 85 -5.02 -1.60 -1.70
C LYS A 85 -6.41 -0.98 -1.77
N PRO A 86 -7.36 -1.41 -0.92
CA PRO A 86 -8.71 -0.88 -0.93
C PRO A 86 -8.80 0.47 -0.24
N LEU A 87 -9.68 1.32 -0.77
CA LEU A 87 -10.16 2.54 -0.13
C LEU A 87 -11.67 2.61 -0.32
N LEU A 88 -12.43 2.75 0.77
CA LEU A 88 -13.85 3.04 0.72
C LEU A 88 -14.06 4.56 0.79
N LEU A 89 -14.73 5.12 -0.21
CA LEU A 89 -15.09 6.53 -0.24
C LEU A 89 -16.40 6.81 0.54
N GLN A 90 -16.60 8.06 0.93
CA GLN A 90 -17.79 8.51 1.67
C GLN A 90 -19.10 8.27 0.91
N ASN A 91 -19.06 8.19 -0.41
CA ASN A 91 -20.19 7.88 -1.28
C ASN A 91 -20.35 6.39 -1.58
N ASN A 92 -19.66 5.50 -0.83
CA ASN A 92 -19.64 4.04 -0.97
C ASN A 92 -18.95 3.47 -2.20
N LYS A 93 -18.38 4.30 -3.04
CA LYS A 93 -17.50 3.82 -4.09
C LYS A 93 -16.24 3.21 -3.49
N LEU A 94 -15.80 2.07 -4.01
CA LEU A 94 -14.54 1.46 -3.63
C LEU A 94 -13.49 1.74 -4.70
N LEU A 95 -12.31 2.09 -4.25
CA LEU A 95 -11.12 2.19 -5.10
C LEU A 95 -10.13 1.10 -4.69
N ALA A 96 -9.49 0.49 -5.69
CA ALA A 96 -8.30 -0.35 -5.51
C ALA A 96 -7.13 0.40 -6.14
N ILE A 97 -6.17 0.83 -5.31
CA ILE A 97 -5.08 1.73 -5.71
C ILE A 97 -3.73 1.09 -5.39
N GLY A 98 -2.77 1.22 -6.27
CA GLY A 98 -1.42 0.70 -6.07
C GLY A 98 -0.55 0.81 -7.30
N TYR A 99 0.21 -0.25 -7.56
CA TYR A 99 1.12 -0.30 -8.72
C TYR A 99 1.24 -1.72 -9.28
N ALA A 100 1.73 -1.80 -10.51
CA ALA A 100 2.08 -3.04 -11.17
C ALA A 100 3.43 -2.91 -11.87
N PHE A 101 4.32 -3.87 -11.67
CA PHE A 101 5.57 -3.97 -12.42
C PHE A 101 5.33 -4.64 -13.75
N ILE A 102 5.93 -4.10 -14.82
CA ILE A 102 5.97 -4.71 -16.14
C ILE A 102 7.00 -5.82 -16.11
N ARG A 103 6.55 -7.06 -16.34
CA ARG A 103 7.40 -8.25 -16.28
C ARG A 103 7.82 -8.71 -17.67
N PRO A 104 9.11 -8.65 -18.01
CA PRO A 104 9.59 -9.19 -19.29
C PRO A 104 9.47 -10.73 -19.34
N ASP A 105 9.59 -11.38 -18.18
CA ASP A 105 9.48 -12.83 -17.99
C ASP A 105 9.22 -13.18 -16.52
N ASN A 106 9.20 -14.48 -16.20
CA ASN A 106 8.94 -14.98 -14.85
C ASN A 106 10.20 -15.01 -13.95
N LEU A 107 11.38 -14.77 -14.48
CA LEU A 107 12.66 -14.94 -13.78
C LEU A 107 13.36 -13.63 -13.49
N THR A 108 13.11 -12.59 -14.29
CA THR A 108 13.73 -11.29 -14.09
C THR A 108 13.27 -10.68 -12.76
N PRO A 109 14.20 -10.39 -11.85
CA PRO A 109 13.87 -9.79 -10.56
C PRO A 109 13.38 -8.35 -10.75
N ILE A 110 12.55 -7.85 -9.82
CA ILE A 110 12.08 -6.45 -9.82
C ILE A 110 13.25 -5.48 -9.76
N VAL A 111 14.26 -5.82 -8.98
CA VAL A 111 15.49 -5.05 -8.83
C VAL A 111 16.64 -5.82 -9.45
N ASN A 112 17.35 -5.19 -10.37
CA ASN A 112 18.59 -5.76 -10.90
C ASN A 112 19.66 -5.77 -9.77
N PRO A 113 20.18 -6.92 -9.35
CA PRO A 113 21.10 -7.01 -8.22
C PRO A 113 22.46 -6.34 -8.46
N ASN A 114 22.82 -6.08 -9.72
CA ASN A 114 24.11 -5.48 -10.08
C ASN A 114 24.02 -3.96 -10.33
N THR A 115 22.93 -3.50 -10.96
CA THR A 115 22.76 -2.09 -11.35
C THR A 115 21.82 -1.33 -10.43
N PHE A 116 21.06 -2.03 -9.57
CA PHE A 116 19.99 -1.49 -8.73
C PHE A 116 18.87 -0.79 -9.51
N GLU A 117 18.79 -1.05 -10.82
CA GLU A 117 17.66 -0.60 -11.62
C GLU A 117 16.41 -1.38 -11.30
N ILE A 118 15.29 -0.69 -11.31
CA ILE A 118 13.97 -1.25 -11.00
C ILE A 118 13.23 -1.46 -12.32
N LEU A 119 12.49 -2.57 -12.43
CA LEU A 119 11.60 -2.80 -13.56
C LEU A 119 10.61 -1.63 -13.71
N PRO A 120 10.25 -1.26 -14.93
CA PRO A 120 9.21 -0.28 -15.18
C PRO A 120 7.92 -0.67 -14.43
N LEU A 121 7.22 0.32 -13.88
CA LEU A 121 5.95 0.12 -13.20
C LEU A 121 4.92 1.17 -13.65
N HIS A 122 3.64 0.80 -13.50
CA HIS A 122 2.51 1.70 -13.65
C HIS A 122 1.79 1.84 -12.31
N ASN A 123 1.48 3.06 -11.92
CA ASN A 123 0.51 3.27 -10.84
C ASN A 123 -0.89 3.03 -11.40
N LYS A 124 -1.71 2.29 -10.65
CA LYS A 124 -2.99 1.77 -11.14
C LYS A 124 -4.13 2.05 -10.17
N ILE A 125 -5.30 2.22 -10.75
CA ILE A 125 -6.56 2.35 -10.05
C ILE A 125 -7.63 1.51 -10.73
N SER A 126 -8.48 0.89 -9.93
CA SER A 126 -9.71 0.22 -10.34
C SER A 126 -10.85 0.63 -9.41
N ILE A 127 -12.08 0.66 -9.91
CA ILE A 127 -13.24 1.19 -9.23
C ILE A 127 -14.34 0.13 -9.14
N SER A 128 -14.98 0.03 -7.99
CA SER A 128 -16.21 -0.72 -7.80
C SER A 128 -17.32 0.19 -7.28
N ASN A 129 -18.53 0.04 -7.85
CA ASN A 129 -19.74 0.76 -7.44
C ASN A 129 -20.80 -0.18 -6.82
N ASP A 130 -20.45 -1.43 -6.56
CA ASP A 130 -21.35 -2.50 -6.11
C ASP A 130 -20.79 -3.26 -4.90
N ASN A 131 -20.20 -2.53 -3.97
CA ASN A 131 -19.59 -3.09 -2.75
C ASN A 131 -18.49 -4.13 -3.02
N GLY A 132 -17.79 -4.00 -4.16
CA GLY A 132 -16.67 -4.89 -4.51
C GLY A 132 -17.09 -6.21 -5.14
N GLU A 133 -18.30 -6.34 -5.66
CA GLU A 133 -18.73 -7.52 -6.43
C GLU A 133 -18.11 -7.52 -7.82
N SER A 134 -18.05 -6.36 -8.45
CA SER A 134 -17.34 -6.16 -9.71
C SER A 134 -16.42 -4.93 -9.67
N TRP A 135 -15.41 -4.96 -10.53
CA TRP A 135 -14.37 -3.93 -10.60
C TRP A 135 -14.15 -3.49 -12.05
N SER A 136 -13.95 -2.20 -12.23
CA SER A 136 -13.58 -1.66 -13.54
C SER A 136 -12.24 -2.21 -14.00
N MET A 137 -11.98 -2.19 -15.32
CA MET A 137 -10.63 -2.43 -15.83
C MET A 137 -9.65 -1.46 -15.18
N PRO A 138 -8.44 -1.94 -14.74
CA PRO A 138 -7.46 -1.05 -14.16
C PRO A 138 -7.03 0.01 -15.15
N LYS A 139 -7.05 1.26 -14.70
CA LYS A 139 -6.49 2.39 -15.44
C LYS A 139 -5.13 2.76 -14.88
N ASN A 140 -4.19 3.12 -15.73
CA ASN A 140 -2.95 3.73 -15.31
C ASN A 140 -3.20 5.20 -14.96
N PHE A 141 -2.55 5.69 -13.92
CA PHE A 141 -2.44 7.11 -13.64
C PHE A 141 -0.99 7.51 -13.45
N ASN A 142 -0.72 8.79 -13.60
CA ASN A 142 0.62 9.34 -13.58
C ASN A 142 0.67 10.58 -12.70
N VAL A 143 1.76 10.73 -11.95
CA VAL A 143 2.07 11.94 -11.19
C VAL A 143 3.47 12.38 -11.56
N ASN A 144 3.59 13.47 -12.33
CA ASN A 144 4.86 14.04 -12.77
C ASN A 144 5.81 13.02 -13.44
N GLU A 145 5.25 12.07 -14.21
CA GLU A 145 6.01 11.02 -14.90
C GLU A 145 6.92 10.19 -13.97
N THR A 146 6.58 10.14 -12.70
CA THR A 146 7.38 9.48 -11.66
C THR A 146 6.73 8.17 -11.25
N PRO A 147 7.42 7.03 -11.33
CA PRO A 147 6.96 5.78 -10.72
C PRO A 147 6.87 5.93 -9.20
N LEU A 148 5.71 5.61 -8.61
CA LEU A 148 5.46 5.81 -7.18
C LEU A 148 5.21 4.48 -6.46
N GLU A 149 5.80 4.33 -5.29
CA GLU A 149 5.52 3.23 -4.37
C GLU A 149 4.28 3.55 -3.54
N ILE A 150 3.11 3.11 -4.01
CA ILE A 150 1.85 3.22 -3.27
C ILE A 150 1.57 1.88 -2.59
N SER A 151 2.35 1.58 -1.57
CA SER A 151 2.27 0.30 -0.82
C SER A 151 1.22 0.31 0.28
N GLY A 152 0.85 1.49 0.76
CA GLY A 152 -0.19 1.70 1.77
C GLY A 152 -1.54 2.07 1.16
N PRO A 153 -2.65 1.84 1.88
CA PRO A 153 -3.93 2.39 1.49
C PRO A 153 -3.91 3.92 1.50
N CYS A 154 -4.55 4.52 0.50
CA CYS A 154 -4.89 5.94 0.54
C CYS A 154 -5.98 6.19 1.60
N ILE A 155 -6.20 7.45 1.97
CA ILE A 155 -7.30 7.88 2.84
C ILE A 155 -8.13 8.95 2.15
N GLN A 156 -9.42 9.03 2.48
CA GLN A 156 -10.25 10.16 2.08
C GLN A 156 -10.48 11.07 3.29
N LEU A 157 -10.14 12.34 3.15
CA LEU A 157 -10.37 13.37 4.16
C LEU A 157 -11.86 13.73 4.26
N LYS A 158 -12.26 14.40 5.34
CA LYS A 158 -13.62 14.93 5.49
C LYS A 158 -14.00 15.91 4.38
N SER A 159 -13.05 16.62 3.79
CA SER A 159 -13.24 17.50 2.63
C SER A 159 -13.62 16.76 1.34
N GLY A 160 -13.49 15.42 1.30
CA GLY A 160 -13.65 14.60 0.12
C GLY A 160 -12.35 14.33 -0.63
N ARG A 161 -11.29 15.11 -0.37
CA ARG A 161 -9.96 14.89 -0.97
C ARG A 161 -9.40 13.54 -0.60
N ILE A 162 -8.83 12.83 -1.57
CA ILE A 162 -8.09 11.60 -1.34
C ILE A 162 -6.61 11.95 -1.21
N LEU A 163 -5.93 11.38 -0.22
CA LEU A 163 -4.48 11.46 -0.04
C LEU A 163 -3.82 10.10 -0.11
N GLY A 164 -2.64 10.04 -0.72
CA GLY A 164 -1.76 8.88 -0.72
C GLY A 164 -0.35 9.27 -0.30
N ALA A 165 0.30 8.46 0.55
CA ALA A 165 1.73 8.57 0.80
C ALA A 165 2.45 7.70 -0.24
N ALA A 166 3.21 8.34 -1.12
CA ALA A 166 3.70 7.75 -2.35
C ALA A 166 5.14 8.22 -2.65
N PRO A 167 6.17 7.62 -2.02
CA PRO A 167 7.54 7.95 -2.36
C PRO A 167 7.86 7.55 -3.81
N PRO A 168 8.72 8.33 -4.51
CA PRO A 168 9.30 7.91 -5.77
C PRO A 168 10.00 6.56 -5.63
N PHE A 169 9.70 5.63 -6.54
CA PHE A 169 10.23 4.28 -6.50
C PHE A 169 11.61 4.23 -7.15
N HIS A 170 12.67 4.39 -6.36
CA HIS A 170 14.04 4.25 -6.84
C HIS A 170 14.97 3.77 -5.71
N LEU A 171 16.06 3.08 -6.09
CA LEU A 171 17.06 2.55 -5.15
C LEU A 171 18.42 3.26 -5.22
N LYS A 172 18.57 4.27 -6.09
CA LYS A 172 19.81 5.02 -6.20
C LYS A 172 20.03 5.88 -4.95
N GLU A 173 21.28 6.01 -4.52
CA GLU A 173 21.71 6.61 -3.24
C GLU A 173 21.50 8.12 -3.12
N SER A 174 20.72 8.77 -4.00
CA SER A 174 20.53 10.22 -4.00
C SER A 174 19.07 10.60 -4.14
N ASP A 175 18.72 11.73 -3.53
CA ASP A 175 17.42 12.39 -3.67
C ASP A 175 16.21 11.63 -3.14
N HIS A 176 16.39 10.72 -2.19
CA HIS A 176 15.28 10.04 -1.54
C HIS A 176 14.34 11.03 -0.86
N SER A 177 13.07 10.93 -1.24
CA SER A 177 11.99 11.77 -0.71
C SER A 177 10.68 10.97 -0.57
N GLY A 178 9.78 11.46 0.27
CA GLY A 178 8.44 10.95 0.41
C GLY A 178 7.42 11.99 -0.05
N TRP A 179 6.50 11.61 -0.93
CA TRP A 179 5.49 12.51 -1.48
C TRP A 179 4.11 12.22 -0.92
N ILE A 180 3.32 13.29 -0.75
CA ILE A 180 1.87 13.20 -0.68
C ILE A 180 1.33 13.48 -2.07
N ILE A 181 0.53 12.54 -2.56
CA ILE A 181 -0.29 12.71 -3.76
C ILE A 181 -1.74 12.89 -3.36
N TYR A 182 -2.53 13.53 -4.22
CA TYR A 182 -3.94 13.75 -3.96
C TYR A 182 -4.79 13.62 -5.21
N SER A 183 -6.08 13.39 -4.98
CA SER A 183 -7.15 13.48 -5.96
C SER A 183 -8.34 14.20 -5.34
N ASP A 184 -8.94 15.13 -6.08
CA ASP A 184 -10.17 15.86 -5.71
C ASP A 184 -11.41 15.39 -6.52
N ASP A 185 -11.24 14.37 -7.36
CA ASP A 185 -12.23 13.85 -8.28
C ASP A 185 -12.39 12.31 -8.19
N GLU A 186 -12.37 11.81 -6.96
CA GLU A 186 -12.60 10.39 -6.65
C GLU A 186 -11.61 9.43 -7.33
N GLY A 187 -10.39 9.89 -7.57
CA GLY A 187 -9.29 9.09 -8.10
C GLY A 187 -9.16 9.13 -9.63
N GLU A 188 -9.94 9.95 -10.34
CA GLU A 188 -9.80 10.08 -11.80
C GLU A 188 -8.49 10.77 -12.20
N ASN A 189 -8.10 11.85 -11.48
CA ASN A 189 -6.85 12.55 -11.70
C ASN A 189 -6.03 12.65 -10.40
N TRP A 190 -4.72 12.53 -10.53
CA TRP A 190 -3.79 12.56 -9.42
C TRP A 190 -2.68 13.59 -9.64
N SER A 191 -2.30 14.27 -8.56
CA SER A 191 -1.21 15.25 -8.56
C SER A 191 -0.39 15.15 -7.27
N LYS A 192 0.85 15.63 -7.33
CA LYS A 192 1.69 15.80 -6.13
C LYS A 192 1.18 17.01 -5.33
N LEU A 193 0.86 16.80 -4.06
CA LEU A 193 0.48 17.88 -3.15
C LEU A 193 1.70 18.51 -2.49
N SER A 194 2.54 17.65 -1.91
CA SER A 194 3.69 18.10 -1.10
C SER A 194 4.77 17.03 -1.01
N GLU A 195 5.84 17.37 -0.31
CA GLU A 195 6.91 16.47 0.06
C GLU A 195 6.94 16.36 1.59
N PHE A 196 6.53 15.20 2.14
CA PHE A 196 6.48 15.00 3.59
C PHE A 196 7.86 14.69 4.19
N TYR A 197 8.78 14.24 3.36
CA TYR A 197 10.14 13.93 3.75
C TYR A 197 11.10 14.17 2.60
N LYS A 198 12.27 14.72 2.93
CA LYS A 198 13.43 14.75 2.04
C LYS A 198 14.67 14.39 2.84
N SER A 199 15.42 13.42 2.35
CA SER A 199 16.70 13.04 2.96
C SER A 199 17.71 14.17 2.85
N LYS A 200 18.20 14.68 3.97
CA LYS A 200 19.16 15.80 4.00
C LYS A 200 20.48 15.48 3.27
N GLU A 201 20.94 14.24 3.38
CA GLU A 201 22.15 13.76 2.72
C GLU A 201 21.84 12.86 1.52
N GLY A 202 20.56 12.76 1.12
CA GLY A 202 20.12 12.02 -0.04
C GLY A 202 20.08 10.50 0.09
N HIS A 203 20.54 9.92 1.20
CA HIS A 203 20.73 8.46 1.30
C HIS A 203 19.74 7.71 2.18
N VAL A 204 18.84 8.37 2.89
CA VAL A 204 17.80 7.71 3.68
C VAL A 204 16.50 7.64 2.88
N SER A 205 16.13 6.44 2.46
CA SER A 205 14.90 6.19 1.73
C SER A 205 13.69 6.04 2.64
N THR A 206 12.52 6.31 2.06
CA THR A 206 11.21 6.13 2.67
C THR A 206 10.50 4.99 1.99
N TRP A 207 10.11 3.96 2.74
CA TRP A 207 9.44 2.79 2.21
C TRP A 207 8.16 2.48 2.97
N GLU A 208 7.24 1.81 2.29
CA GLU A 208 6.02 1.24 2.88
C GLU A 208 5.27 2.24 3.76
N CYS A 209 5.08 3.44 3.24
CA CYS A 209 4.45 4.54 3.95
C CYS A 209 2.99 4.24 4.28
N ARG A 210 2.56 4.67 5.46
CA ARG A 210 1.17 4.61 5.91
C ARG A 210 0.76 5.96 6.43
N LEU A 211 -0.48 6.34 6.19
CA LEU A 211 -1.03 7.60 6.69
C LEU A 211 -2.38 7.40 7.38
N CYS A 212 -2.67 8.25 8.34
CA CYS A 212 -3.98 8.34 8.95
C CYS A 212 -4.35 9.79 9.26
N GLU A 213 -5.65 10.07 9.23
CA GLU A 213 -6.22 11.34 9.70
C GLU A 213 -6.65 11.22 11.16
N THR A 214 -6.32 12.21 11.99
CA THR A 214 -6.78 12.30 13.37
C THR A 214 -6.85 13.75 13.84
N ASN A 215 -7.99 14.17 14.40
CA ASN A 215 -8.15 15.52 14.96
C ASN A 215 -7.64 16.64 14.04
N ASN A 216 -7.99 16.56 12.75
CA ASN A 216 -7.55 17.46 11.68
C ASN A 216 -6.03 17.46 11.41
N LYS A 217 -5.32 16.43 11.84
CA LYS A 217 -3.90 16.22 11.54
C LYS A 217 -3.75 15.00 10.61
N ILE A 218 -2.81 15.09 9.70
CA ILE A 218 -2.35 13.94 8.91
C ILE A 218 -1.04 13.44 9.52
N ILE A 219 -1.01 12.17 9.86
CA ILE A 219 0.20 11.52 10.38
C ILE A 219 0.67 10.51 9.33
N VAL A 220 1.95 10.60 8.96
CA VAL A 220 2.60 9.62 8.10
C VAL A 220 3.66 8.89 8.89
N ILE A 221 3.63 7.56 8.89
CA ILE A 221 4.70 6.70 9.34
C ILE A 221 5.34 6.01 8.15
N PHE A 222 6.66 5.88 8.16
CA PHE A 222 7.38 5.20 7.09
C PHE A 222 8.58 4.41 7.61
N TRP A 223 8.87 3.32 6.94
CA TRP A 223 10.11 2.60 7.12
C TRP A 223 11.26 3.42 6.55
N ALA A 224 12.23 3.74 7.39
CA ALA A 224 13.44 4.47 7.02
C ALA A 224 14.61 3.51 6.83
N TYR A 225 15.24 3.55 5.66
CA TYR A 225 16.40 2.71 5.35
C TYR A 225 17.59 3.59 4.93
N ASP A 226 18.70 3.41 5.63
CA ASP A 226 19.95 4.10 5.33
C ASP A 226 20.73 3.32 4.26
N ASN A 227 20.68 3.78 3.02
CA ASN A 227 21.33 3.15 1.87
C ASN A 227 22.86 3.20 1.95
N LYS A 228 23.42 4.23 2.57
CA LYS A 228 24.88 4.40 2.75
C LYS A 228 25.46 3.36 3.71
N ASN A 229 24.79 3.18 4.85
CA ASN A 229 25.23 2.24 5.89
C ASN A 229 24.52 0.86 5.79
N LYS A 230 23.65 0.66 4.80
CA LYS A 230 22.90 -0.58 4.53
C LYS A 230 22.18 -1.12 5.77
N LYS A 231 21.46 -0.25 6.48
CA LYS A 231 20.77 -0.62 7.71
C LYS A 231 19.38 -0.03 7.83
N ASN A 232 18.50 -0.79 8.48
CA ASN A 232 17.20 -0.30 8.91
C ASN A 232 17.38 0.71 10.06
N LEU A 233 16.73 1.84 9.94
CA LEU A 233 16.54 2.81 11.02
C LEU A 233 15.21 2.49 11.75
N ASN A 234 14.95 3.20 12.87
CA ASN A 234 13.61 3.22 13.42
C ASN A 234 12.65 3.86 12.40
N ASN A 235 11.39 3.48 12.44
CA ASN A 235 10.39 4.13 11.63
C ASN A 235 10.31 5.61 11.99
N HIS A 236 10.15 6.42 10.99
CA HIS A 236 10.01 7.87 11.15
C HIS A 236 8.53 8.26 11.05
N ILE A 237 8.18 9.31 11.76
CA ILE A 237 6.84 9.90 11.77
C ILE A 237 6.97 11.38 11.39
N VAL A 238 6.04 11.85 10.57
CA VAL A 238 5.83 13.27 10.29
C VAL A 238 4.35 13.62 10.44
N ILE A 239 4.06 14.86 10.82
CA ILE A 239 2.71 15.33 11.12
C ILE A 239 2.45 16.60 10.32
N SER A 240 1.30 16.66 9.69
CA SER A 240 0.76 17.85 9.03
C SER A 240 -0.48 18.34 9.79
N GLU A 241 -0.63 19.67 9.90
CA GLU A 241 -1.79 20.34 10.49
C GLU A 241 -2.62 21.12 9.44
N ASP A 242 -2.26 20.97 8.15
CA ASP A 242 -2.82 21.71 7.02
C ASP A 242 -3.23 20.79 5.86
N GLU A 243 -3.82 19.64 6.19
CA GLU A 243 -4.31 18.64 5.22
C GLU A 243 -3.21 18.09 4.30
N GLY A 244 -1.98 17.96 4.80
CA GLY A 244 -0.86 17.35 4.07
C GLY A 244 -0.08 18.32 3.18
N LYS A 245 -0.30 19.63 3.28
CA LYS A 245 0.44 20.64 2.49
C LYS A 245 1.85 20.86 3.01
N THR A 246 2.01 20.88 4.34
CA THR A 246 3.32 20.98 4.98
C THR A 246 3.45 19.97 6.13
N PHE A 247 4.68 19.61 6.47
CA PHE A 247 4.97 18.64 7.52
C PHE A 247 6.01 19.18 8.49
N ASN A 248 5.90 18.80 9.76
CA ASN A 248 6.85 19.14 10.80
C ASN A 248 8.20 18.41 10.62
N THR A 249 9.13 18.68 11.52
CA THR A 249 10.39 17.94 11.62
C THR A 249 10.14 16.45 11.88
N VAL A 250 10.93 15.61 11.24
CA VAL A 250 10.89 14.15 11.39
C VAL A 250 11.08 13.74 12.84
N ILE A 251 10.20 12.86 13.31
CA ILE A 251 10.22 12.28 14.66
C ILE A 251 10.68 10.82 14.53
N ASP A 252 11.67 10.43 15.30
CA ASP A 252 12.04 9.03 15.47
C ASP A 252 10.99 8.34 16.36
N SER A 253 10.25 7.38 15.80
CA SER A 253 9.18 6.68 16.51
C SER A 253 9.66 5.76 17.65
N LYS A 254 10.96 5.45 17.71
CA LYS A 254 11.54 4.39 18.55
C LYS A 254 11.02 2.98 18.25
N ILE A 255 10.22 2.83 17.20
CA ILE A 255 9.69 1.55 16.73
C ILE A 255 10.52 1.11 15.54
N ARG A 256 11.03 -0.11 15.58
CA ARG A 256 11.73 -0.74 14.46
C ARG A 256 10.77 -1.70 13.79
N GLY A 257 10.62 -1.59 12.49
CA GLY A 257 9.75 -2.47 11.74
C GLY A 257 9.68 -2.09 10.26
N GLN A 258 9.54 -3.10 9.42
CA GLN A 258 9.19 -2.93 8.00
C GLN A 258 7.67 -3.00 7.88
N ALA A 259 7.08 -2.15 7.03
CA ALA A 259 5.63 -2.11 6.80
C ALA A 259 4.78 -1.93 8.06
N SER A 260 5.22 -1.07 9.00
CA SER A 260 4.37 -0.71 10.14
C SER A 260 3.10 -0.04 9.68
N ASN A 261 1.98 -0.37 10.31
CA ASN A 261 0.71 0.33 10.07
C ASN A 261 0.44 1.35 11.17
N ILE A 262 -0.41 2.33 10.87
CA ILE A 262 -0.81 3.38 11.81
C ILE A 262 -2.33 3.55 11.74
N MET A 263 -2.97 3.63 12.89
CA MET A 263 -4.40 3.92 12.97
C MET A 263 -4.72 4.75 14.22
N PHE A 264 -5.73 5.59 14.10
CA PHE A 264 -6.29 6.33 15.21
C PHE A 264 -7.61 5.70 15.64
N TYR A 265 -7.70 5.30 16.91
CA TYR A 265 -8.89 4.67 17.47
C TYR A 265 -9.07 5.08 18.93
N ASN A 266 -10.28 5.48 19.32
CA ASN A 266 -10.63 5.90 20.69
C ASN A 266 -9.64 6.92 21.29
N CYS A 267 -9.30 7.97 20.53
CA CYS A 267 -8.35 9.03 20.92
C CYS A 267 -6.91 8.56 21.17
N LEU A 268 -6.57 7.34 20.76
CA LEU A 268 -5.23 6.78 20.84
C LEU A 268 -4.68 6.48 19.43
N LEU A 269 -3.41 6.73 19.26
CA LEU A 269 -2.67 6.36 18.04
C LEU A 269 -2.04 4.99 18.25
N TYR A 270 -2.37 4.05 17.37
CA TYR A 270 -1.82 2.70 17.38
C TYR A 270 -0.87 2.52 16.22
N THR A 271 0.24 1.84 16.48
CA THR A 271 1.15 1.34 15.44
C THR A 271 1.27 -0.16 15.58
N SER A 272 1.35 -0.86 14.46
CA SER A 272 1.57 -2.30 14.43
C SER A 272 2.85 -2.58 13.66
N PRO A 273 3.86 -3.23 14.27
CA PRO A 273 5.03 -3.70 13.54
C PRO A 273 4.61 -4.78 12.53
N SER A 274 5.41 -4.92 11.47
CA SER A 274 5.20 -5.97 10.47
C SER A 274 5.38 -7.36 11.09
N PRO A 275 4.64 -8.39 10.64
CA PRO A 275 4.91 -9.78 11.00
C PRO A 275 6.33 -10.26 10.73
N ARG A 276 7.05 -9.59 9.81
CA ARG A 276 8.46 -9.88 9.51
C ARG A 276 9.42 -9.57 10.68
N ASP A 277 8.99 -8.79 11.65
CA ASP A 277 9.82 -8.38 12.79
C ASP A 277 9.68 -9.29 14.01
N ARG A 278 8.96 -10.40 13.87
CA ARG A 278 8.77 -11.41 14.94
C ARG A 278 9.81 -12.53 14.95
N SER A 279 10.85 -12.42 14.09
CA SER A 279 11.97 -13.39 14.06
C SER A 279 13.15 -12.96 14.92
#